data_68145c6e7a56282c9dfd072b6780a4b1
#
_entry.id   68145c6e7a56282c9dfd072b6780a4b1
#
_cell.length_a   1.000
_cell.length_b   1.000
_cell.length_c   1.000
_cell.angle_alpha   90.00
_cell.angle_beta   90.00
_cell.angle_gamma   90.00
#
_symmetry.space_group_name_H-M   'P 1'
#
loop_
_entity.id
_entity.type
_entity.pdbx_description
1 polymer ?
#
loop_
_entity_poly.entity_id
_entity_poly.type
_entity_poly.pdbx_seq_one_letter_code
_entity_poly.pdbx_strand_id
1 'polypeptide(L)'
;MPEGPEVRIMSNFIKKNTEHKLFKKMFDVHKENTEYENPIITDFYVYSQSSGKLLTLSFFNDDNHIDIDFFMGMSGNWCWVPTDEWSNVKFTRFRIDSEDDMSLVLYGGYLGPKYKIGGFDTKRGPDPTKEFDKFKLNIVDNLDKKVFQLPIYEALLNQEYFSGVGNYIRSTILYYLDESPFQKAKDVIIKRPEIIDMCRDIQITSYKLNGGQLKDWKNPNDSNSDDFLKWVFYQKGNHLKDSDNRTFWYDPKWESFRK
;
A
#
# COMPACT_ATOMS: atom_id res chain seq x y z
N MET A 1 -4.75 7.93 0.39
CA MET A 1 -4.82 6.48 0.15
C MET A 1 -3.43 5.91 0.29
N PRO A 2 -3.20 4.94 1.16
CA PRO A 2 -1.93 4.26 1.26
C PRO A 2 -1.53 3.59 -0.07
N GLU A 3 -0.29 3.80 -0.49
CA GLU A 3 0.33 3.16 -1.65
C GLU A 3 1.45 2.22 -1.17
N GLY A 4 2.27 1.67 -2.05
CA GLY A 4 3.31 0.72 -1.64
C GLY A 4 4.21 1.18 -0.49
N PRO A 5 4.75 2.41 -0.54
CA PRO A 5 5.59 2.94 0.54
C PRO A 5 4.89 3.00 1.90
N GLU A 6 3.64 3.47 1.97
CA GLU A 6 2.88 3.57 3.22
C GLU A 6 2.56 2.18 3.78
N VAL A 7 2.18 1.23 2.93
CA VAL A 7 1.92 -0.16 3.36
C VAL A 7 3.20 -0.80 3.91
N ARG A 8 4.36 -0.52 3.31
CA ARG A 8 5.65 -0.97 3.83
C ARG A 8 6.00 -0.34 5.19
N ILE A 9 5.71 0.96 5.36
CA ILE A 9 5.89 1.66 6.64
C ILE A 9 5.00 1.02 7.72
N MET A 10 3.72 0.76 7.41
CA MET A 10 2.80 0.06 8.32
C MET A 10 3.31 -1.33 8.70
N SER A 11 3.78 -2.11 7.72
CA SER A 11 4.36 -3.43 7.98
C SER A 11 5.54 -3.36 8.95
N ASN A 12 6.43 -2.39 8.77
CA ASN A 12 7.58 -2.21 9.67
C ASN A 12 7.14 -1.75 11.08
N PHE A 13 6.13 -0.88 11.16
CA PHE A 13 5.55 -0.48 12.44
C PHE A 13 4.97 -1.68 13.19
N ILE A 14 4.17 -2.50 12.51
CA ILE A 14 3.60 -3.70 13.11
C ILE A 14 4.72 -4.61 13.57
N LYS A 15 5.68 -4.94 12.71
CA LYS A 15 6.81 -5.79 13.05
C LYS A 15 7.54 -5.32 14.31
N LYS A 16 7.86 -4.02 14.40
CA LYS A 16 8.53 -3.44 15.57
C LYS A 16 7.75 -3.63 16.87
N ASN A 17 6.41 -3.56 16.81
CA ASN A 17 5.56 -3.65 18.00
C ASN A 17 5.13 -5.08 18.35
N THR A 18 5.21 -6.02 17.39
CA THR A 18 4.81 -7.41 17.58
C THR A 18 5.97 -8.38 17.74
N GLU A 19 7.19 -7.95 17.47
CA GLU A 19 8.38 -8.80 17.54
C GLU A 19 8.58 -9.37 18.96
N HIS A 20 8.72 -10.69 19.04
CA HIS A 20 8.87 -11.45 20.30
C HIS A 20 7.70 -11.34 21.29
N LYS A 21 6.53 -10.90 20.86
CA LYS A 21 5.34 -10.78 21.69
C LYS A 21 4.37 -11.92 21.44
N LEU A 22 3.82 -12.47 22.51
CA LEU A 22 2.76 -13.47 22.48
C LEU A 22 1.40 -12.77 22.48
N PHE A 23 0.52 -13.20 21.59
CA PHE A 23 -0.85 -12.71 21.46
C PHE A 23 -1.83 -13.77 21.90
N LYS A 24 -2.92 -13.34 22.56
CA LYS A 24 -3.91 -14.22 23.18
C LYS A 24 -5.24 -14.23 22.44
N LYS A 25 -5.63 -13.08 21.85
CA LYS A 25 -6.98 -12.88 21.33
C LYS A 25 -6.98 -12.12 20.02
N MET A 26 -7.96 -12.46 19.18
CA MET A 26 -8.21 -11.80 17.90
C MET A 26 -9.69 -11.46 17.79
N PHE A 27 -10.00 -10.25 17.32
CA PHE A 27 -11.38 -9.76 17.22
C PHE A 27 -11.68 -9.14 15.86
N ASP A 28 -12.84 -9.49 15.30
CA ASP A 28 -13.51 -8.74 14.24
C ASP A 28 -14.42 -7.68 14.89
N VAL A 29 -13.89 -6.48 15.07
CA VAL A 29 -14.64 -5.40 15.75
C VAL A 29 -15.77 -4.86 14.89
N HIS A 30 -15.70 -5.03 13.55
CA HIS A 30 -16.77 -4.60 12.64
C HIS A 30 -18.03 -5.47 12.76
N LYS A 31 -17.89 -6.69 13.24
CA LYS A 31 -18.98 -7.62 13.53
C LYS A 31 -19.33 -7.64 15.04
N GLU A 32 -19.60 -6.46 15.60
CA GLU A 32 -20.02 -6.29 17.00
C GLU A 32 -18.97 -6.72 18.03
N ASN A 33 -17.71 -6.51 17.72
CA ASN A 33 -16.57 -6.91 18.58
C ASN A 33 -16.56 -8.42 18.90
N THR A 34 -16.97 -9.23 17.94
CA THR A 34 -17.00 -10.68 18.10
C THR A 34 -15.57 -11.21 18.16
N GLU A 35 -15.21 -11.87 19.25
CA GLU A 35 -14.01 -12.71 19.32
C GLU A 35 -14.18 -13.81 18.26
N TYR A 36 -13.13 -14.13 17.52
CA TYR A 36 -13.18 -15.27 16.61
C TYR A 36 -13.32 -16.53 17.47
N GLU A 37 -14.57 -17.07 17.54
CA GLU A 37 -14.96 -18.17 18.42
C GLU A 37 -14.26 -19.50 18.10
N ASN A 38 -13.83 -19.70 16.88
CA ASN A 38 -12.83 -20.71 16.62
C ASN A 38 -11.49 -20.02 16.76
N PRO A 39 -10.76 -20.33 17.82
CA PRO A 39 -9.38 -19.92 17.88
C PRO A 39 -8.69 -20.60 16.72
N ILE A 40 -8.73 -19.92 15.58
CA ILE A 40 -7.92 -20.28 14.46
C ILE A 40 -6.52 -20.53 15.01
N ILE A 41 -6.17 -19.79 16.06
CA ILE A 41 -4.91 -19.92 16.76
C ILE A 41 -5.02 -19.28 18.16
N THR A 42 -4.61 -19.98 19.19
CA THR A 42 -4.44 -19.47 20.55
C THR A 42 -2.95 -19.38 20.84
N ASP A 43 -2.53 -18.43 21.66
CA ASP A 43 -1.12 -18.26 22.00
C ASP A 43 -0.24 -18.21 20.73
N PHE A 44 -0.30 -17.09 20.00
CA PHE A 44 0.32 -16.96 18.71
C PHE A 44 1.31 -15.79 18.64
N TYR A 45 2.26 -15.91 17.74
CA TYR A 45 3.14 -14.84 17.31
C TYR A 45 2.63 -14.22 16.01
N VAL A 46 3.02 -12.98 15.75
CA VAL A 46 2.61 -12.23 14.55
C VAL A 46 3.84 -11.82 13.76
N TYR A 47 3.83 -12.14 12.47
CA TYR A 47 4.81 -11.64 11.52
C TYR A 47 4.11 -10.79 10.47
N SER A 48 4.68 -9.62 10.15
CA SER A 48 4.12 -8.69 9.16
C SER A 48 5.00 -8.60 7.93
N GLN A 49 4.38 -8.66 6.77
CA GLN A 49 5.04 -8.40 5.50
C GLN A 49 4.15 -7.56 4.58
N SER A 50 4.78 -6.81 3.67
CA SER A 50 4.09 -6.05 2.63
C SER A 50 4.52 -6.50 1.25
N SER A 51 3.61 -6.44 0.28
CA SER A 51 3.93 -6.60 -1.14
C SER A 51 3.08 -5.62 -1.96
N GLY A 52 3.73 -4.60 -2.50
CA GLY A 52 3.02 -3.46 -3.09
C GLY A 52 2.02 -2.86 -2.10
N LYS A 53 0.73 -2.85 -2.46
CA LYS A 53 -0.35 -2.30 -1.61
C LYS A 53 -1.02 -3.34 -0.70
N LEU A 54 -0.47 -4.54 -0.62
CA LEU A 54 -0.96 -5.60 0.24
C LEU A 54 -0.11 -5.67 1.51
N LEU A 55 -0.76 -5.73 2.65
CA LEU A 55 -0.18 -6.08 3.94
C LEU A 55 -0.67 -7.48 4.31
N THR A 56 0.25 -8.39 4.63
CA THR A 56 -0.08 -9.71 5.14
C THR A 56 0.42 -9.82 6.57
N LEU A 57 -0.45 -10.27 7.47
CA LEU A 57 -0.06 -10.71 8.80
C LEU A 57 -0.14 -12.22 8.85
N SER A 58 0.97 -12.85 9.20
CA SER A 58 1.06 -14.28 9.49
C SER A 58 0.95 -14.50 10.99
N PHE A 59 -0.01 -15.29 11.38
CA PHE A 59 -0.29 -15.69 12.75
C PHE A 59 0.17 -17.13 12.91
N PHE A 60 1.01 -17.43 13.88
CA PHE A 60 1.59 -18.76 14.01
C PHE A 60 1.94 -19.12 15.44
N ASN A 61 1.86 -20.40 15.72
CA ASN A 61 2.39 -21.09 16.89
C ASN A 61 3.02 -22.41 16.43
N ASP A 62 3.37 -23.31 17.37
CA ASP A 62 4.04 -24.58 17.05
C ASP A 62 3.19 -25.50 16.15
N ASP A 63 1.85 -25.40 16.24
CA ASP A 63 0.92 -26.33 15.57
C ASP A 63 0.20 -25.71 14.35
N ASN A 64 0.08 -24.40 14.28
CA ASN A 64 -0.79 -23.72 13.32
C ASN A 64 -0.13 -22.51 12.67
N HIS A 65 -0.53 -22.23 11.42
CA HIS A 65 -0.15 -21.04 10.67
C HIS A 65 -1.33 -20.52 9.86
N ILE A 66 -1.60 -19.20 9.96
CA ILE A 66 -2.68 -18.54 9.23
C ILE A 66 -2.21 -17.21 8.72
N ASP A 67 -2.44 -16.96 7.44
CA ASP A 67 -2.23 -15.65 6.82
C ASP A 67 -3.54 -14.89 6.71
N ILE A 68 -3.50 -13.63 7.06
CA ILE A 68 -4.58 -12.67 6.81
C ILE A 68 -4.03 -11.53 5.98
N ASP A 69 -4.65 -11.32 4.84
CA ASP A 69 -4.34 -10.20 3.94
C ASP A 69 -5.19 -8.99 4.26
N PHE A 70 -4.56 -7.81 4.24
CA PHE A 70 -5.19 -6.53 4.52
C PHE A 70 -4.97 -5.55 3.38
N PHE A 71 -6.08 -4.99 2.88
CA PHE A 71 -6.08 -3.81 2.01
C PHE A 71 -6.45 -2.59 2.83
N MET A 72 -5.63 -1.57 2.79
CA MET A 72 -5.83 -0.36 3.58
C MET A 72 -6.97 0.53 3.07
N GLY A 73 -7.49 0.31 1.86
CA GLY A 73 -8.49 1.19 1.27
C GLY A 73 -7.97 2.63 1.14
N MET A 74 -8.82 3.60 1.42
CA MET A 74 -8.43 5.02 1.36
C MET A 74 -7.89 5.56 2.68
N SER A 75 -8.27 4.97 3.81
CA SER A 75 -8.01 5.52 5.16
C SER A 75 -7.56 4.50 6.18
N GLY A 76 -7.28 3.25 5.76
CA GLY A 76 -6.83 2.21 6.68
C GLY A 76 -5.47 2.52 7.28
N ASN A 77 -5.35 2.28 8.57
CA ASN A 77 -4.13 2.49 9.33
C ASN A 77 -4.09 1.57 10.56
N TRP A 78 -2.93 1.48 11.20
CA TRP A 78 -2.70 0.69 12.38
C TRP A 78 -2.20 1.55 13.53
N CYS A 79 -2.59 1.20 14.76
CA CYS A 79 -2.00 1.76 15.96
C CYS A 79 -1.71 0.66 16.99
N TRP A 80 -0.85 0.99 17.95
CA TRP A 80 -0.47 0.18 19.08
C TRP A 80 -0.85 0.94 20.34
N VAL A 81 -1.81 0.41 21.12
CA VAL A 81 -2.43 1.11 22.25
C VAL A 81 -2.60 0.16 23.43
N PRO A 82 -2.71 0.66 24.67
CA PRO A 82 -3.16 -0.15 25.82
C PRO A 82 -4.48 -0.84 25.52
N THR A 83 -4.64 -2.08 25.97
CA THR A 83 -5.83 -2.89 25.67
C THR A 83 -7.11 -2.29 26.25
N ASP A 84 -7.06 -1.58 27.35
CA ASP A 84 -8.20 -0.87 27.93
C ASP A 84 -8.55 0.44 27.19
N GLU A 85 -7.67 0.94 26.34
CA GLU A 85 -7.86 2.20 25.58
C GLU A 85 -8.29 1.98 24.12
N TRP A 86 -8.35 0.74 23.61
CA TRP A 86 -8.64 0.51 22.18
C TRP A 86 -9.98 1.12 21.74
N SER A 87 -10.97 1.21 22.63
CA SER A 87 -12.30 1.78 22.35
C SER A 87 -12.25 3.27 22.00
N ASN A 88 -11.18 3.97 22.36
CA ASN A 88 -10.93 5.36 21.98
C ASN A 88 -10.51 5.48 20.50
N VAL A 89 -10.09 4.39 19.85
CA VAL A 89 -9.72 4.36 18.44
C VAL A 89 -10.98 4.31 17.59
N LYS A 90 -11.33 5.43 16.97
CA LYS A 90 -12.53 5.51 16.12
C LYS A 90 -12.39 4.67 14.85
N PHE A 91 -13.50 4.07 14.43
CA PHE A 91 -13.57 3.25 13.21
C PHE A 91 -12.68 2.00 13.23
N THR A 92 -12.50 1.41 14.40
CA THR A 92 -11.80 0.12 14.56
C THR A 92 -12.49 -0.97 13.74
N ARG A 93 -11.68 -1.81 13.08
CA ARG A 93 -12.12 -2.90 12.20
C ARG A 93 -11.65 -4.27 12.68
N PHE A 94 -10.42 -4.33 13.14
CA PHE A 94 -9.76 -5.56 13.57
C PHE A 94 -8.84 -5.26 14.73
N ARG A 95 -8.71 -6.19 15.68
CA ARG A 95 -7.86 -6.03 16.86
C ARG A 95 -7.25 -7.36 17.26
N ILE A 96 -6.00 -7.33 17.70
CA ILE A 96 -5.35 -8.44 18.38
C ILE A 96 -4.74 -7.94 19.70
N ASP A 97 -4.91 -8.73 20.75
CA ASP A 97 -4.46 -8.38 22.08
C ASP A 97 -3.26 -9.26 22.48
N SER A 98 -2.19 -8.60 22.93
CA SER A 98 -0.98 -9.25 23.44
C SER A 98 -1.12 -9.58 24.92
N GLU A 99 -0.22 -10.43 25.43
CA GLU A 99 -0.18 -10.81 26.85
C GLU A 99 0.29 -9.69 27.78
N ASP A 100 0.92 -8.65 27.25
CA ASP A 100 1.42 -7.48 27.97
C ASP A 100 0.42 -6.30 27.97
N ASP A 101 -0.88 -6.60 27.89
CA ASP A 101 -1.99 -5.65 27.92
C ASP A 101 -1.91 -4.54 26.86
N MET A 102 -1.36 -4.88 25.70
CA MET A 102 -1.33 -4.01 24.53
C MET A 102 -2.14 -4.59 23.37
N SER A 103 -2.71 -3.72 22.55
CA SER A 103 -3.49 -4.10 21.38
C SER A 103 -2.93 -3.50 20.10
N LEU A 104 -2.81 -4.33 19.06
CA LEU A 104 -2.63 -3.88 17.69
C LEU A 104 -4.01 -3.71 17.05
N VAL A 105 -4.32 -2.49 16.64
CA VAL A 105 -5.66 -2.10 16.17
C VAL A 105 -5.59 -1.60 14.74
N LEU A 106 -6.38 -2.24 13.84
CA LEU A 106 -6.66 -1.75 12.49
C LEU A 106 -7.87 -0.84 12.53
N TYR A 107 -7.74 0.36 11.99
CA TYR A 107 -8.83 1.33 11.92
C TYR A 107 -8.91 2.03 10.57
N GLY A 108 -10.06 2.61 10.26
CA GLY A 108 -10.27 3.38 9.04
C GLY A 108 -11.75 3.66 8.77
N GLY A 109 -12.03 4.88 8.34
CA GLY A 109 -13.39 5.37 8.10
C GLY A 109 -14.01 4.87 6.80
N TYR A 110 -14.75 5.75 6.11
CA TYR A 110 -15.41 5.46 4.84
C TYR A 110 -14.39 5.00 3.78
N LEU A 111 -14.73 3.94 3.03
CA LEU A 111 -13.80 3.22 2.15
C LEU A 111 -12.52 2.76 2.89
N GLY A 112 -12.69 2.35 4.14
CA GLY A 112 -11.63 1.88 5.03
C GLY A 112 -11.04 0.53 4.63
N PRO A 113 -10.24 -0.06 5.54
CA PRO A 113 -9.55 -1.31 5.27
C PRO A 113 -10.51 -2.49 5.11
N LYS A 114 -10.07 -3.47 4.31
CA LYS A 114 -10.70 -4.78 4.17
C LYS A 114 -9.65 -5.84 4.45
N TYR A 115 -10.06 -6.97 5.00
CA TYR A 115 -9.17 -8.10 5.23
C TYR A 115 -9.85 -9.43 4.88
N LYS A 116 -9.04 -10.45 4.61
CA LYS A 116 -9.50 -11.80 4.29
C LYS A 116 -8.52 -12.84 4.83
N ILE A 117 -9.04 -13.78 5.59
CA ILE A 117 -8.32 -14.97 6.04
C ILE A 117 -8.03 -15.86 4.84
N GLY A 118 -6.82 -16.40 4.74
CA GLY A 118 -6.37 -17.21 3.61
C GLY A 118 -6.08 -16.41 2.34
N GLY A 119 -6.04 -15.08 2.44
CA GLY A 119 -5.66 -14.18 1.37
C GLY A 119 -6.76 -13.81 0.39
N PHE A 120 -6.48 -12.78 -0.41
CA PHE A 120 -7.35 -12.35 -1.50
C PHE A 120 -6.96 -13.07 -2.80
N ASP A 121 -7.95 -13.57 -3.53
CA ASP A 121 -7.78 -14.08 -4.88
C ASP A 121 -7.63 -12.92 -5.88
N THR A 122 -6.50 -12.24 -5.82
CA THR A 122 -6.19 -11.11 -6.70
C THR A 122 -4.83 -11.32 -7.37
N LYS A 123 -4.80 -11.20 -8.69
CA LYS A 123 -3.54 -11.22 -9.43
C LYS A 123 -2.72 -9.98 -9.06
N ARG A 124 -1.55 -10.22 -8.49
CA ARG A 124 -0.57 -9.19 -8.15
C ARG A 124 0.77 -9.53 -8.75
N GLY A 125 1.39 -8.52 -9.31
CA GLY A 125 2.75 -8.65 -9.81
C GLY A 125 3.79 -8.57 -8.70
N PRO A 126 5.03 -8.89 -9.03
CA PRO A 126 6.17 -8.77 -8.13
C PRO A 126 6.30 -7.34 -7.59
N ASP A 127 6.72 -7.22 -6.33
CA ASP A 127 7.01 -5.92 -5.71
C ASP A 127 8.35 -5.38 -6.27
N PRO A 128 8.37 -4.23 -6.96
CA PRO A 128 9.60 -3.70 -7.55
C PRO A 128 10.68 -3.37 -6.51
N THR A 129 10.30 -3.15 -5.25
CA THR A 129 11.27 -2.84 -4.19
C THR A 129 11.93 -4.07 -3.58
N LYS A 130 11.44 -5.28 -3.91
CA LYS A 130 11.92 -6.56 -3.34
C LYS A 130 12.32 -7.57 -4.41
N GLU A 131 11.63 -7.60 -5.55
CA GLU A 131 11.76 -8.60 -6.61
C GLU A 131 11.93 -7.91 -7.98
N PHE A 132 12.85 -6.96 -8.08
CA PHE A 132 12.95 -6.06 -9.22
C PHE A 132 13.11 -6.78 -10.57
N ASP A 133 13.95 -7.81 -10.65
CA ASP A 133 14.16 -8.56 -11.89
C ASP A 133 12.87 -9.26 -12.36
N LYS A 134 12.12 -9.87 -11.44
CA LYS A 134 10.83 -10.47 -11.75
C LYS A 134 9.81 -9.40 -12.16
N PHE A 135 9.81 -8.24 -11.50
CA PHE A 135 8.95 -7.10 -11.84
C PHE A 135 9.22 -6.62 -13.26
N LYS A 136 10.50 -6.43 -13.62
CA LYS A 136 10.92 -6.02 -14.97
C LYS A 136 10.49 -7.04 -16.03
N LEU A 137 10.76 -8.31 -15.82
CA LEU A 137 10.36 -9.39 -16.73
C LEU A 137 8.84 -9.45 -16.88
N ASN A 138 8.09 -9.33 -15.77
CA ASN A 138 6.63 -9.33 -15.82
C ASN A 138 6.05 -8.20 -16.68
N ILE A 139 6.68 -7.05 -16.76
CA ILE A 139 6.27 -5.96 -17.66
C ILE A 139 6.69 -6.27 -19.11
N VAL A 140 7.97 -6.57 -19.32
CA VAL A 140 8.55 -6.72 -20.69
C VAL A 140 7.90 -7.87 -21.46
N ASP A 141 7.67 -9.01 -20.80
CA ASP A 141 7.09 -10.21 -21.42
C ASP A 141 5.58 -10.06 -21.72
N ASN A 142 4.94 -9.02 -21.20
CA ASN A 142 3.50 -8.81 -21.30
C ASN A 142 3.07 -7.55 -22.04
N LEU A 143 3.97 -6.85 -22.74
CA LEU A 143 3.68 -5.57 -23.42
C LEU A 143 2.54 -5.64 -24.46
N ASP A 144 2.15 -6.84 -24.92
CA ASP A 144 1.02 -7.03 -25.83
C ASP A 144 -0.34 -7.16 -25.14
N LYS A 145 -0.39 -7.20 -23.81
CA LYS A 145 -1.64 -7.26 -23.05
C LYS A 145 -2.43 -5.96 -23.17
N LYS A 146 -3.76 -6.08 -23.02
CA LYS A 146 -4.70 -4.93 -23.15
C LYS A 146 -4.35 -3.74 -22.28
N VAL A 147 -3.83 -3.98 -21.07
CA VAL A 147 -3.45 -2.91 -20.15
C VAL A 147 -2.41 -1.96 -20.73
N PHE A 148 -1.48 -2.47 -21.53
CA PHE A 148 -0.43 -1.66 -22.18
C PHE A 148 -0.90 -0.91 -23.43
N GLN A 149 -2.15 -1.11 -23.85
CA GLN A 149 -2.79 -0.29 -24.90
C GLN A 149 -3.51 0.92 -24.31
N LEU A 150 -3.71 0.97 -22.99
CA LEU A 150 -4.27 2.11 -22.28
C LEU A 150 -3.25 3.27 -22.22
N PRO A 151 -3.69 4.51 -21.98
CA PRO A 151 -2.80 5.61 -21.62
C PRO A 151 -1.92 5.21 -20.43
N ILE A 152 -0.65 5.65 -20.45
CA ILE A 152 0.33 5.23 -19.43
C ILE A 152 -0.12 5.62 -18.01
N TYR A 153 -0.82 6.76 -17.85
CA TYR A 153 -1.31 7.18 -16.53
C TYR A 153 -2.38 6.22 -15.95
N GLU A 154 -3.14 5.52 -16.79
CA GLU A 154 -4.08 4.47 -16.36
C GLU A 154 -3.38 3.13 -16.13
N ALA A 155 -2.53 2.74 -17.07
CA ALA A 155 -1.81 1.46 -17.02
C ALA A 155 -0.97 1.32 -15.73
N LEU A 156 -0.31 2.40 -15.28
CA LEU A 156 0.50 2.42 -14.06
C LEU A 156 -0.26 2.06 -12.78
N LEU A 157 -1.59 2.07 -12.78
CA LEU A 157 -2.39 1.67 -11.62
C LEU A 157 -2.70 0.17 -11.56
N ASN A 158 -2.41 -0.57 -12.63
CA ASN A 158 -2.65 -2.00 -12.67
C ASN A 158 -1.66 -2.75 -11.76
N GLN A 159 -2.15 -3.34 -10.68
CA GLN A 159 -1.31 -3.98 -9.66
C GLN A 159 -0.73 -5.33 -10.09
N GLU A 160 -1.18 -5.91 -11.19
CA GLU A 160 -0.59 -7.12 -11.79
C GLU A 160 0.76 -6.81 -12.46
N TYR A 161 0.95 -5.56 -12.95
CA TYR A 161 2.17 -5.14 -13.64
C TYR A 161 2.95 -4.07 -12.88
N PHE A 162 2.26 -3.18 -12.18
CA PHE A 162 2.87 -2.03 -11.49
C PHE A 162 2.55 -2.06 -9.99
N SER A 163 2.98 -3.14 -9.35
CA SER A 163 2.75 -3.39 -7.93
C SER A 163 3.22 -2.20 -7.07
N GLY A 164 2.37 -1.77 -6.14
CA GLY A 164 2.64 -0.66 -5.23
C GLY A 164 2.37 0.73 -5.79
N VAL A 165 2.35 0.89 -7.12
CA VAL A 165 2.09 2.19 -7.75
C VAL A 165 0.65 2.62 -7.54
N GLY A 166 0.46 3.82 -7.03
CA GLY A 166 -0.83 4.44 -6.83
C GLY A 166 -0.88 5.85 -7.42
N ASN A 167 -1.78 6.66 -6.89
CA ASN A 167 -2.14 7.91 -7.54
C ASN A 167 -1.04 8.97 -7.50
N TYR A 168 -0.39 9.15 -6.33
CA TYR A 168 0.69 10.11 -6.22
C TYR A 168 1.99 9.57 -6.85
N ILE A 169 2.25 8.25 -6.74
CA ILE A 169 3.43 7.63 -7.34
C ILE A 169 3.37 7.75 -8.86
N ARG A 170 2.23 7.42 -9.52
CA ARG A 170 2.12 7.57 -10.98
C ARG A 170 2.32 9.01 -11.45
N SER A 171 1.74 9.99 -10.73
CA SER A 171 1.91 11.40 -11.06
C SER A 171 3.37 11.84 -10.94
N THR A 172 4.06 11.36 -9.91
CA THR A 172 5.47 11.67 -9.68
C THR A 172 6.38 10.98 -10.71
N ILE A 173 6.12 9.71 -11.05
CA ILE A 173 6.84 9.00 -12.13
C ILE A 173 6.73 9.78 -13.44
N LEU A 174 5.51 10.11 -13.86
CA LEU A 174 5.27 10.75 -15.16
C LEU A 174 5.81 12.18 -15.21
N TYR A 175 5.81 12.89 -14.08
CA TYR A 175 6.44 14.21 -13.98
C TYR A 175 7.96 14.15 -14.20
N TYR A 176 8.65 13.25 -13.47
CA TYR A 176 10.12 13.11 -13.59
C TYR A 176 10.57 12.40 -14.86
N LEU A 177 9.74 11.52 -15.43
CA LEU A 177 10.00 10.92 -16.74
C LEU A 177 9.96 11.95 -17.88
N ASP A 178 9.24 13.05 -17.65
CA ASP A 178 9.03 14.11 -18.63
C ASP A 178 8.46 13.59 -19.97
N GLU A 179 7.42 12.77 -19.88
CA GLU A 179 6.75 12.19 -21.04
C GLU A 179 5.24 12.39 -20.92
N SER A 180 4.54 12.53 -22.07
CA SER A 180 3.09 12.75 -22.06
C SER A 180 2.34 11.56 -21.43
N PRO A 181 1.51 11.79 -20.40
CA PRO A 181 0.74 10.74 -19.74
C PRO A 181 -0.34 10.11 -20.61
N PHE A 182 -0.70 10.74 -21.73
CA PHE A 182 -1.81 10.35 -22.61
C PHE A 182 -1.40 9.36 -23.70
N GLN A 183 -0.11 9.09 -23.86
CA GLN A 183 0.40 8.10 -24.81
C GLN A 183 0.13 6.68 -24.31
N LYS A 184 0.04 5.72 -25.26
CA LYS A 184 -0.08 4.30 -24.93
C LYS A 184 1.08 3.83 -24.07
N ALA A 185 0.78 3.05 -23.04
CA ALA A 185 1.78 2.57 -22.10
C ALA A 185 2.90 1.77 -22.80
N LYS A 186 2.54 0.89 -23.78
CA LYS A 186 3.52 0.14 -24.57
C LYS A 186 4.53 1.06 -25.24
N ASP A 187 4.05 2.11 -25.92
CA ASP A 187 4.89 3.01 -26.69
C ASP A 187 5.83 3.80 -25.78
N VAL A 188 5.31 4.26 -24.63
CA VAL A 188 6.12 4.97 -23.62
C VAL A 188 7.20 4.05 -23.05
N ILE A 189 6.86 2.81 -22.66
CA ILE A 189 7.82 1.87 -22.06
C ILE A 189 8.93 1.48 -23.06
N ILE A 190 8.59 1.30 -24.34
CA ILE A 190 9.60 0.99 -25.37
C ILE A 190 10.52 2.19 -25.60
N LYS A 191 9.97 3.41 -25.65
CA LYS A 191 10.72 4.65 -25.88
C LYS A 191 11.55 5.06 -24.65
N ARG A 192 11.02 4.85 -23.45
CA ARG A 192 11.56 5.30 -22.17
C ARG A 192 11.58 4.12 -21.16
N PRO A 193 12.42 3.10 -21.39
CA PRO A 193 12.45 1.90 -20.55
C PRO A 193 12.81 2.18 -19.08
N GLU A 194 13.44 3.32 -18.78
CA GLU A 194 13.75 3.78 -17.44
C GLU A 194 12.50 3.98 -16.54
N ILE A 195 11.31 4.06 -17.11
CA ILE A 195 10.06 4.09 -16.33
C ILE A 195 9.93 2.87 -15.40
N ILE A 196 10.48 1.72 -15.81
CA ILE A 196 10.48 0.50 -15.02
C ILE A 196 11.34 0.68 -13.76
N ASP A 197 12.54 1.25 -13.90
CA ASP A 197 13.41 1.60 -12.78
C ASP A 197 12.76 2.65 -11.88
N MET A 198 12.13 3.66 -12.48
CA MET A 198 11.43 4.71 -11.74
C MET A 198 10.28 4.17 -10.88
N CYS A 199 9.60 3.10 -11.31
CA CYS A 199 8.57 2.45 -10.47
C CYS A 199 9.15 1.91 -9.15
N ARG A 200 10.41 1.46 -9.15
CA ARG A 200 11.14 1.04 -7.95
C ARG A 200 11.67 2.24 -7.17
N ASP A 201 12.39 3.11 -7.84
CA ASP A 201 13.22 4.15 -7.20
C ASP A 201 12.34 5.23 -6.56
N ILE A 202 11.21 5.59 -7.19
CA ILE A 202 10.24 6.52 -6.62
C ILE A 202 9.55 5.92 -5.39
N GLN A 203 9.22 4.61 -5.40
CA GLN A 203 8.68 3.96 -4.20
C GLN A 203 9.71 3.92 -3.05
N ILE A 204 10.99 3.63 -3.36
CA ILE A 204 12.07 3.64 -2.35
C ILE A 204 12.28 5.05 -1.80
N THR A 205 12.29 6.07 -2.66
CA THR A 205 12.45 7.46 -2.24
C THR A 205 11.29 7.91 -1.38
N SER A 206 10.05 7.62 -1.80
CA SER A 206 8.86 7.92 -1.01
C SER A 206 8.91 7.23 0.37
N TYR A 207 9.29 5.96 0.43
CA TYR A 207 9.46 5.24 1.70
C TYR A 207 10.49 5.92 2.61
N LYS A 208 11.64 6.35 2.06
CA LYS A 208 12.69 7.06 2.82
C LYS A 208 12.23 8.42 3.33
N LEU A 209 11.35 9.08 2.61
CA LEU A 209 10.72 10.36 2.95
C LEU A 209 9.41 10.22 3.74
N ASN A 210 9.08 9.01 4.22
CA ASN A 210 7.89 8.64 5.00
C ASN A 210 6.57 8.61 4.27
N GLY A 211 6.58 8.59 2.97
CA GLY A 211 5.38 8.47 2.18
C GLY A 211 4.43 9.67 2.31
N GLY A 212 3.26 9.53 1.71
CA GLY A 212 2.18 10.48 1.85
C GLY A 212 1.60 10.46 3.27
N GLN A 213 1.31 11.63 3.80
CA GLN A 213 0.85 11.90 5.15
C GLN A 213 -0.10 10.83 5.72
N LEU A 214 0.40 10.05 6.61
CA LEU A 214 -0.39 9.34 7.61
C LEU A 214 -0.40 10.28 8.83
N LYS A 215 -1.50 11.02 9.02
CA LYS A 215 -1.61 12.13 9.97
C LYS A 215 -1.21 11.80 11.41
N ASP A 216 -1.26 10.52 11.78
CA ASP A 216 -1.04 10.06 13.15
C ASP A 216 0.26 9.26 13.30
N TRP A 217 1.05 9.16 12.25
CA TRP A 217 2.32 8.46 12.28
C TRP A 217 3.46 9.42 12.55
N LYS A 218 3.96 9.40 13.77
CA LYS A 218 5.32 9.86 14.03
C LYS A 218 6.24 8.81 13.46
N ASN A 219 6.89 9.15 12.37
CA ASN A 219 7.87 8.27 11.80
C ASN A 219 9.00 8.02 12.78
N PRO A 220 9.38 6.74 12.97
CA PRO A 220 10.56 6.42 13.76
C PRO A 220 11.87 7.01 13.20
N ASN A 221 11.88 7.49 11.96
CA ASN A 221 13.09 8.03 11.31
C ASN A 221 13.16 9.57 11.27
N ASP A 222 12.27 10.27 11.96
CA ASP A 222 12.30 11.74 12.14
C ASP A 222 12.48 12.59 10.87
N SER A 223 12.11 12.05 9.69
CA SER A 223 12.23 12.82 8.45
C SER A 223 11.13 13.87 8.36
N ASN A 224 11.49 15.04 7.87
CA ASN A 224 10.60 16.17 7.75
C ASN A 224 9.57 15.91 6.63
N SER A 225 8.26 16.01 6.95
CA SER A 225 7.17 15.90 5.97
C SER A 225 7.29 16.91 4.81
N ASP A 226 8.01 18.01 5.03
CA ASP A 226 8.22 19.05 4.03
C ASP A 226 9.08 18.56 2.85
N ASP A 227 10.02 17.65 3.06
CA ASP A 227 10.87 17.11 2.00
C ASP A 227 10.07 16.21 1.07
N PHE A 228 9.16 15.41 1.61
CA PHE A 228 8.21 14.64 0.79
C PHE A 228 7.31 15.55 -0.04
N LEU A 229 6.71 16.59 0.57
CA LEU A 229 5.82 17.52 -0.11
C LEU A 229 6.52 18.32 -1.21
N LYS A 230 7.78 18.69 -1.03
CA LYS A 230 8.59 19.36 -2.05
C LYS A 230 8.88 18.44 -3.25
N TRP A 231 9.20 17.20 -2.97
CA TRP A 231 9.61 16.22 -3.95
C TRP A 231 8.44 15.63 -4.76
N VAL A 232 7.31 15.31 -4.12
CA VAL A 232 6.19 14.64 -4.76
C VAL A 232 5.46 15.55 -5.74
N PHE A 233 5.13 15.05 -6.93
CA PHE A 233 4.24 15.73 -7.86
C PHE A 233 2.80 15.26 -7.66
N TYR A 234 2.13 15.79 -6.64
CA TYR A 234 0.75 15.46 -6.31
C TYR A 234 0.01 16.72 -5.85
N GLN A 235 -1.24 16.88 -6.31
CA GLN A 235 -2.03 18.10 -6.12
C GLN A 235 -1.35 19.36 -6.73
N LYS A 236 -0.61 19.18 -7.82
CA LYS A 236 0.09 20.23 -8.57
C LYS A 236 -0.28 20.15 -10.05
N GLY A 237 -0.23 21.27 -10.76
CA GLY A 237 -0.51 21.35 -12.20
C GLY A 237 -2.00 21.15 -12.57
N ASN A 238 -2.23 20.62 -13.78
CA ASN A 238 -3.58 20.29 -14.25
C ASN A 238 -4.02 18.94 -13.71
N HIS A 239 -5.33 18.68 -13.79
CA HIS A 239 -5.90 17.40 -13.33
C HIS A 239 -7.06 16.91 -14.19
N LEU A 240 -7.31 15.62 -14.13
CA LEU A 240 -8.50 14.98 -14.72
C LEU A 240 -8.99 13.84 -13.80
N LYS A 241 -10.17 13.33 -14.09
CA LYS A 241 -10.67 12.10 -13.50
C LYS A 241 -10.30 10.91 -14.41
N ASP A 242 -9.72 9.86 -13.81
CA ASP A 242 -9.47 8.61 -14.52
C ASP A 242 -10.73 7.73 -14.57
N SER A 243 -10.64 6.56 -15.20
CA SER A 243 -11.74 5.61 -15.36
C SER A 243 -12.40 5.17 -14.03
N ASP A 244 -11.66 5.21 -12.92
CA ASP A 244 -12.14 4.88 -11.58
C ASP A 244 -12.50 6.13 -10.75
N ASN A 245 -12.70 7.29 -11.40
CA ASN A 245 -13.05 8.56 -10.77
C ASN A 245 -11.99 9.09 -9.78
N ARG A 246 -10.70 8.67 -9.91
CA ARG A 246 -9.60 9.21 -9.12
C ARG A 246 -9.03 10.45 -9.80
N THR A 247 -8.64 11.47 -9.03
CA THR A 247 -8.01 12.67 -9.58
C THR A 247 -6.55 12.40 -9.90
N PHE A 248 -6.20 12.42 -11.19
CA PHE A 248 -4.83 12.34 -11.68
C PHE A 248 -4.27 13.74 -11.96
N TRP A 249 -3.04 13.99 -11.51
CA TRP A 249 -2.35 15.28 -11.64
C TRP A 249 -1.20 15.17 -12.64
N TYR A 250 -1.07 16.15 -13.54
CA TYR A 250 -0.04 16.17 -14.59
C TYR A 250 0.46 17.59 -14.91
N ASP A 251 1.64 17.67 -15.53
CA ASP A 251 2.23 18.93 -15.95
C ASP A 251 1.35 19.62 -17.03
N PRO A 252 1.00 20.91 -16.87
CA PRO A 252 0.16 21.65 -17.81
C PRO A 252 0.64 21.63 -19.27
N LYS A 253 1.95 21.46 -19.51
CA LYS A 253 2.50 21.38 -20.88
C LYS A 253 1.93 20.22 -21.70
N TRP A 254 1.38 19.20 -21.06
CA TRP A 254 0.78 18.02 -21.71
C TRP A 254 -0.70 18.18 -22.06
N GLU A 255 -1.33 19.32 -21.71
CA GLU A 255 -2.77 19.54 -21.95
C GLU A 255 -3.16 19.37 -23.42
N SER A 256 -2.33 19.83 -24.35
CA SER A 256 -2.59 19.73 -25.81
C SER A 256 -2.59 18.28 -26.33
N PHE A 257 -2.06 17.33 -25.59
CA PHE A 257 -2.05 15.89 -25.93
C PHE A 257 -3.27 15.15 -25.41
N ARG A 258 -4.11 15.80 -24.61
CA ARG A 258 -5.36 15.25 -24.10
C ARG A 258 -6.40 15.26 -25.22
N LYS A 259 -6.79 14.09 -25.71
CA LYS A 259 -7.83 13.90 -26.72
C LYS A 259 -9.18 13.61 -26.09
#